data_98379741a12b39b81abe35de39bc3b69
#
_entry.id   98379741a12b39b81abe35de39bc3b69
#
_cell.length_a   1.000
_cell.length_b   1.000
_cell.length_c   1.000
_cell.angle_alpha   90.00
_cell.angle_beta   90.00
_cell.angle_gamma   90.00
#
_symmetry.space_group_name_H-M   'P 1'
#
loop_
_entity.id
_entity.type
_entity.pdbx_description
1 polymer ?
#
loop_
_entity_poly.entity_id
_entity_poly.type
_entity_poly.pdbx_seq_one_letter_code
_entity_poly.pdbx_strand_id
1 'polypeptide(L)'
;MKSKKICNNKMTFEECELAILRMSVDLAQEKIAKRIVSSPNIQAMTTIVADFIKRKGLIPYGGIAINNILPKDEQFYDEETDIPDYDFFSPNAMDDAKELADIYHSKGFEQVEAKAGQHFGTYKVFVQFIPVADITYLPKKLFNALKKDGLRVNGILYTPPNFLRMSMYLELSRPAGDTGRWEKVYKRLRLLNKHYPMKNVKCNDIDFQRPMEASPDEVEEIFNITKDTLINQSAVFFGGYAVALYSKYMPAKLQKKLKNIPDFDVLSTDPKITAEILKERLLENDIKHVQIKYHKAIGEVIPENYEVKVGKDTIAYIYATIGCHSYNTIDDGEKEIKVATIDTMLSFYLAFLYGYGSKFADSYSDRILCMAQFLFDVQEKNRLSQKGLLRRFSITCYGHQESLEEMRAHKAEKMNELREKRGTRIYDEHFLIYKPGEVKKPIIKFKGKPKTKSGDSTSSSSSSSSSSSSSSSSSSSSDDSRNIRRRKPYKRKTRKTRKQRTLKQKTKKNIKRR
;
A
#
# COMPACT_ATOMS: atom_id res chain seq x y z
N MET A 1 34.92 21.30 -18.03
CA MET A 1 33.86 21.55 -17.04
C MET A 1 34.07 22.92 -16.42
N LYS A 2 33.15 23.90 -16.58
CA LYS A 2 33.24 25.19 -15.88
C LYS A 2 33.00 24.92 -14.39
N SER A 3 34.02 25.17 -13.56
CA SER A 3 33.93 25.10 -12.10
C SER A 3 32.80 26.05 -11.65
N LYS A 4 31.63 25.49 -11.29
CA LYS A 4 30.62 26.26 -10.57
C LYS A 4 31.25 26.70 -9.25
N LYS A 5 31.36 28.02 -8.99
CA LYS A 5 31.77 28.50 -7.68
C LYS A 5 30.84 27.93 -6.62
N ILE A 6 31.37 27.06 -5.76
CA ILE A 6 30.62 26.38 -4.69
C ILE A 6 30.15 27.38 -3.66
N CYS A 7 31.03 28.33 -3.36
CA CYS A 7 30.77 29.43 -2.42
C CYS A 7 30.49 30.73 -3.16
N ASN A 8 29.57 31.52 -2.64
CA ASN A 8 29.31 32.89 -3.09
C ASN A 8 29.47 33.88 -1.95
N ASN A 9 29.58 35.15 -2.29
CA ASN A 9 29.86 36.25 -1.31
C ASN A 9 28.72 36.50 -0.30
N LYS A 10 27.59 35.80 -0.40
CA LYS A 10 26.44 35.87 0.53
C LYS A 10 26.48 34.79 1.60
N MET A 11 27.35 33.80 1.43
CA MET A 11 27.50 32.69 2.37
C MET A 11 28.46 33.07 3.48
N THR A 12 28.14 32.65 4.69
CA THR A 12 29.09 32.67 5.81
C THR A 12 30.21 31.66 5.56
N PHE A 13 31.28 31.77 6.34
CA PHE A 13 32.38 30.78 6.27
C PHE A 13 31.87 29.34 6.50
N GLU A 14 31.03 29.15 7.54
CA GLU A 14 30.46 27.85 7.91
C GLU A 14 29.53 27.29 6.81
N GLU A 15 28.70 28.12 6.19
CA GLU A 15 27.83 27.72 5.09
C GLU A 15 28.65 27.30 3.87
N CYS A 16 29.74 27.99 3.57
CA CYS A 16 30.65 27.66 2.50
C CYS A 16 31.39 26.33 2.79
N GLU A 17 31.88 26.15 4.01
CA GLU A 17 32.54 24.91 4.45
C GLU A 17 31.61 23.70 4.35
N LEU A 18 30.36 23.84 4.80
CA LEU A 18 29.32 22.82 4.65
C LEU A 18 29.00 22.50 3.18
N ALA A 19 28.95 23.50 2.31
CA ALA A 19 28.72 23.29 0.89
C ALA A 19 29.87 22.53 0.22
N ILE A 20 31.12 22.84 0.57
CA ILE A 20 32.32 22.12 0.12
C ILE A 20 32.28 20.67 0.64
N LEU A 21 31.97 20.49 1.93
CA LEU A 21 31.87 19.16 2.55
C LEU A 21 30.81 18.30 1.84
N ARG A 22 29.60 18.83 1.62
CA ARG A 22 28.52 18.13 0.90
C ARG A 22 28.97 17.70 -0.49
N MET A 23 29.55 18.61 -1.27
CA MET A 23 30.07 18.25 -2.59
C MET A 23 31.13 17.16 -2.52
N SER A 24 32.04 17.22 -1.53
CA SER A 24 33.08 16.21 -1.36
C SER A 24 32.50 14.85 -0.97
N VAL A 25 31.45 14.82 -0.14
CA VAL A 25 30.71 13.60 0.22
C VAL A 25 30.03 13.02 -1.02
N ASP A 26 29.31 13.86 -1.79
CA ASP A 26 28.62 13.42 -3.01
C ASP A 26 29.61 12.80 -4.02
N LEU A 27 30.75 13.46 -4.27
CA LEU A 27 31.80 12.94 -5.17
C LEU A 27 32.42 11.64 -4.65
N ALA A 28 32.64 11.52 -3.33
CA ALA A 28 33.16 10.30 -2.74
C ALA A 28 32.16 9.15 -2.86
N GLN A 29 30.88 9.41 -2.61
CA GLN A 29 29.79 8.44 -2.75
C GLN A 29 29.64 7.99 -4.21
N GLU A 30 29.63 8.93 -5.17
CA GLU A 30 29.60 8.61 -6.60
C GLU A 30 30.78 7.71 -7.02
N LYS A 31 31.99 8.04 -6.58
CA LYS A 31 33.18 7.24 -6.89
C LYS A 31 33.10 5.83 -6.31
N ILE A 32 32.61 5.70 -5.07
CA ILE A 32 32.40 4.39 -4.42
C ILE A 32 31.33 3.60 -5.19
N ALA A 33 30.21 4.22 -5.51
CA ALA A 33 29.11 3.62 -6.24
C ALA A 33 29.55 3.09 -7.61
N LYS A 34 30.25 3.92 -8.41
CA LYS A 34 30.84 3.48 -9.71
C LYS A 34 31.76 2.28 -9.56
N ARG A 35 32.62 2.26 -8.53
CA ARG A 35 33.51 1.13 -8.26
C ARG A 35 32.75 -0.16 -7.93
N ILE A 36 31.64 -0.05 -7.17
CA ILE A 36 30.81 -1.19 -6.79
C ILE A 36 30.08 -1.72 -8.03
N VAL A 37 29.40 -0.86 -8.77
CA VAL A 37 28.61 -1.24 -9.95
C VAL A 37 29.48 -1.84 -11.05
N SER A 38 30.67 -1.29 -11.28
CA SER A 38 31.64 -1.82 -12.26
C SER A 38 32.33 -3.13 -11.84
N SER A 39 32.08 -3.60 -10.62
CA SER A 39 32.63 -4.89 -10.16
C SER A 39 32.11 -6.05 -11.01
N PRO A 40 32.97 -6.94 -11.53
CA PRO A 40 32.53 -8.10 -12.30
C PRO A 40 31.53 -8.99 -11.57
N ASN A 41 31.65 -9.09 -10.25
CA ASN A 41 30.72 -9.85 -9.42
C ASN A 41 29.31 -9.25 -9.47
N ILE A 42 29.17 -7.94 -9.31
CA ILE A 42 27.86 -7.24 -9.36
C ILE A 42 27.24 -7.37 -10.75
N GLN A 43 28.01 -7.18 -11.80
CA GLN A 43 27.54 -7.35 -13.17
C GLN A 43 27.07 -8.79 -13.44
N ALA A 44 27.81 -9.80 -12.95
CA ALA A 44 27.38 -11.19 -13.06
C ALA A 44 26.08 -11.45 -12.26
N MET A 45 25.96 -10.91 -11.03
CA MET A 45 24.75 -11.04 -10.22
C MET A 45 23.53 -10.43 -10.93
N THR A 46 23.63 -9.22 -11.45
CA THR A 46 22.54 -8.53 -12.14
C THR A 46 22.15 -9.23 -13.44
N THR A 47 23.10 -9.75 -14.18
CA THR A 47 22.87 -10.53 -15.40
C THR A 47 22.08 -11.81 -15.09
N ILE A 48 22.45 -12.54 -14.04
CA ILE A 48 21.79 -13.81 -13.66
C ILE A 48 20.32 -13.56 -13.31
N VAL A 49 20.01 -12.52 -12.53
CA VAL A 49 18.60 -12.24 -12.16
C VAL A 49 17.80 -11.74 -13.37
N ALA A 50 18.38 -10.93 -14.23
CA ALA A 50 17.72 -10.46 -15.45
C ALA A 50 17.40 -11.63 -16.40
N ASP A 51 18.33 -12.54 -16.60
CA ASP A 51 18.13 -13.76 -17.40
C ASP A 51 17.10 -14.70 -16.78
N PHE A 52 17.08 -14.82 -15.45
CA PHE A 52 16.07 -15.58 -14.71
C PHE A 52 14.68 -15.02 -14.95
N ILE A 53 14.48 -13.71 -14.78
CA ILE A 53 13.21 -13.01 -15.04
C ILE A 53 12.74 -13.25 -16.47
N LYS A 54 13.66 -13.09 -17.45
CA LYS A 54 13.36 -13.26 -18.87
C LYS A 54 12.97 -14.70 -19.20
N ARG A 55 13.75 -15.67 -18.75
CA ARG A 55 13.53 -17.10 -18.98
C ARG A 55 12.19 -17.60 -18.38
N LYS A 56 11.88 -17.18 -17.18
CA LYS A 56 10.65 -17.55 -16.46
C LYS A 56 9.43 -16.74 -16.89
N GLY A 57 9.62 -15.63 -17.62
CA GLY A 57 8.57 -14.70 -17.99
C GLY A 57 7.90 -14.03 -16.79
N LEU A 58 8.72 -13.70 -15.77
CA LEU A 58 8.31 -12.99 -14.57
C LEU A 58 8.15 -11.49 -14.87
N ILE A 59 7.45 -10.77 -14.01
CA ILE A 59 7.01 -9.41 -14.30
C ILE A 59 7.60 -8.43 -13.28
N PRO A 60 8.68 -7.69 -13.62
CA PRO A 60 9.20 -6.64 -12.76
C PRO A 60 8.19 -5.53 -12.51
N TYR A 61 8.21 -4.99 -11.28
CA TYR A 61 7.38 -3.88 -10.83
C TYR A 61 8.22 -2.82 -10.09
N GLY A 62 7.60 -1.86 -9.45
CA GLY A 62 8.28 -0.87 -8.63
C GLY A 62 9.17 0.09 -9.43
N GLY A 63 10.27 0.51 -8.81
CA GLY A 63 11.17 1.51 -9.37
C GLY A 63 11.83 1.09 -10.66
N ILE A 64 12.35 -0.14 -10.72
CA ILE A 64 13.04 -0.67 -11.88
C ILE A 64 12.11 -0.77 -13.10
N ALA A 65 10.85 -1.17 -12.89
CA ALA A 65 9.88 -1.26 -13.97
C ALA A 65 9.55 0.12 -14.53
N ILE A 66 9.28 1.12 -13.67
CA ILE A 66 9.01 2.49 -14.11
C ILE A 66 10.20 3.04 -14.88
N ASN A 67 11.42 2.90 -14.34
CA ASN A 67 12.64 3.38 -14.98
C ASN A 67 12.82 2.81 -16.38
N ASN A 68 12.69 1.49 -16.53
CA ASN A 68 13.02 0.81 -17.78
C ASN A 68 11.98 0.97 -18.88
N ILE A 69 10.74 1.34 -18.57
CA ILE A 69 9.73 1.67 -19.56
C ILE A 69 9.77 3.14 -19.99
N LEU A 70 10.45 4.02 -19.25
CA LEU A 70 10.63 5.43 -19.60
C LEU A 70 11.67 5.60 -20.72
N PRO A 71 11.58 6.68 -21.53
CA PRO A 71 12.64 7.09 -22.44
C PRO A 71 13.95 7.30 -21.68
N LYS A 72 15.10 7.01 -22.34
CA LYS A 72 16.42 7.03 -21.68
C LYS A 72 16.78 8.35 -21.03
N ASP A 73 16.36 9.46 -21.60
CA ASP A 73 16.58 10.83 -21.09
C ASP A 73 15.73 11.20 -19.85
N GLU A 74 14.72 10.39 -19.56
CA GLU A 74 13.83 10.56 -18.41
C GLU A 74 14.00 9.45 -17.34
N GLN A 75 14.92 8.53 -17.57
CA GLN A 75 15.27 7.51 -16.59
C GLN A 75 15.94 8.14 -15.36
N PHE A 76 15.62 7.63 -14.18
CA PHE A 76 16.08 8.19 -12.92
C PHE A 76 17.07 7.30 -12.16
N TYR A 77 17.36 6.10 -12.66
CA TYR A 77 18.47 5.28 -12.21
C TYR A 77 19.65 5.46 -13.17
N ASP A 78 20.83 5.68 -12.61
CA ASP A 78 22.07 5.77 -13.34
C ASP A 78 22.72 4.37 -13.38
N GLU A 79 22.85 3.82 -14.59
CA GLU A 79 23.47 2.50 -14.80
C GLU A 79 24.93 2.42 -14.32
N GLU A 80 25.61 3.57 -14.14
CA GLU A 80 27.01 3.62 -13.66
C GLU A 80 27.12 3.64 -12.12
N THR A 81 26.06 4.07 -11.41
CA THR A 81 26.10 4.27 -9.96
C THR A 81 25.07 3.48 -9.18
N ASP A 82 23.98 3.06 -9.82
CA ASP A 82 22.90 2.36 -9.15
C ASP A 82 22.94 0.85 -9.44
N ILE A 83 22.95 0.03 -8.39
CA ILE A 83 22.70 -1.41 -8.52
C ILE A 83 21.20 -1.60 -8.72
N PRO A 84 20.75 -2.27 -9.81
CA PRO A 84 19.35 -2.55 -10.01
C PRO A 84 18.75 -3.36 -8.85
N ASP A 85 17.72 -2.85 -8.21
CA ASP A 85 16.91 -3.55 -7.22
C ASP A 85 15.75 -4.23 -7.95
N TYR A 86 15.86 -5.55 -8.13
CA TYR A 86 14.90 -6.32 -8.92
C TYR A 86 13.70 -6.76 -8.07
N ASP A 87 12.68 -5.91 -8.04
CA ASP A 87 11.35 -6.26 -7.55
C ASP A 87 10.54 -6.92 -8.66
N PHE A 88 10.05 -8.15 -8.50
CA PHE A 88 9.21 -8.79 -9.53
C PHE A 88 8.15 -9.74 -8.96
N PHE A 89 7.04 -9.81 -9.69
CA PHE A 89 5.93 -10.71 -9.37
C PHE A 89 6.16 -12.12 -9.88
N SER A 90 5.74 -13.09 -9.09
CA SER A 90 5.67 -14.50 -9.46
C SER A 90 4.42 -15.18 -8.88
N PRO A 91 3.75 -16.08 -9.63
CA PRO A 91 2.72 -16.95 -9.07
C PRO A 91 3.26 -18.07 -8.17
N ASN A 92 4.59 -18.26 -8.14
CA ASN A 92 5.30 -19.28 -7.36
C ASN A 92 6.50 -18.68 -6.62
N ALA A 93 6.34 -17.48 -6.02
CA ALA A 93 7.43 -16.65 -5.51
C ALA A 93 8.42 -17.37 -4.58
N MET A 94 7.94 -18.22 -3.67
CA MET A 94 8.80 -18.97 -2.76
C MET A 94 9.70 -19.99 -3.50
N ASP A 95 9.14 -20.71 -4.46
CA ASP A 95 9.90 -21.73 -5.20
C ASP A 95 10.87 -21.06 -6.19
N ASP A 96 10.46 -19.93 -6.80
CA ASP A 96 11.31 -19.12 -7.66
C ASP A 96 12.48 -18.49 -6.89
N ALA A 97 12.27 -18.09 -5.62
CA ALA A 97 13.36 -17.60 -4.77
C ALA A 97 14.40 -18.70 -4.45
N LYS A 98 13.94 -19.93 -4.19
CA LYS A 98 14.84 -21.07 -3.99
C LYS A 98 15.60 -21.39 -5.27
N GLU A 99 14.90 -21.47 -6.42
CA GLU A 99 15.55 -21.74 -7.73
C GLU A 99 16.58 -20.68 -8.08
N LEU A 100 16.29 -19.40 -7.87
CA LEU A 100 17.25 -18.34 -8.13
C LEU A 100 18.49 -18.46 -7.22
N ALA A 101 18.29 -18.80 -5.95
CA ALA A 101 19.40 -19.07 -5.02
C ALA A 101 20.25 -20.26 -5.48
N ASP A 102 19.64 -21.36 -5.93
CA ASP A 102 20.35 -22.52 -6.46
C ASP A 102 21.18 -22.17 -7.72
N ILE A 103 20.64 -21.33 -8.59
CA ILE A 103 21.37 -20.85 -9.78
C ILE A 103 22.63 -20.07 -9.39
N TYR A 104 22.53 -19.14 -8.44
CA TYR A 104 23.70 -18.41 -7.96
C TYR A 104 24.75 -19.35 -7.36
N HIS A 105 24.30 -20.26 -6.51
CA HIS A 105 25.20 -21.25 -5.89
C HIS A 105 25.89 -22.14 -6.93
N SER A 106 25.14 -22.64 -7.92
CA SER A 106 25.70 -23.48 -9.01
C SER A 106 26.71 -22.73 -9.88
N LYS A 107 26.64 -21.41 -9.93
CA LYS A 107 27.63 -20.53 -10.62
C LYS A 107 28.83 -20.15 -9.75
N GLY A 108 28.97 -20.75 -8.56
CA GLY A 108 30.10 -20.56 -7.67
C GLY A 108 30.00 -19.35 -6.73
N PHE A 109 28.82 -18.72 -6.61
CA PHE A 109 28.64 -17.68 -5.59
C PHE A 109 28.49 -18.30 -4.20
N GLU A 110 29.25 -17.77 -3.26
CA GLU A 110 29.17 -18.13 -1.85
C GLU A 110 28.12 -17.26 -1.10
N GLN A 111 27.77 -17.65 0.13
CA GLN A 111 26.85 -16.89 1.00
C GLN A 111 25.53 -16.55 0.31
N VAL A 112 24.95 -17.54 -0.38
CA VAL A 112 23.64 -17.40 -1.04
C VAL A 112 22.54 -17.81 -0.08
N GLU A 113 21.52 -16.95 0.05
CA GLU A 113 20.38 -17.19 0.93
C GLU A 113 19.08 -16.69 0.29
N ALA A 114 18.00 -17.48 0.36
CA ALA A 114 16.64 -17.01 0.11
C ALA A 114 15.85 -17.05 1.42
N LYS A 115 15.17 -15.93 1.76
CA LYS A 115 14.39 -15.83 3.00
C LYS A 115 13.08 -15.07 2.82
N ALA A 116 12.10 -15.40 3.68
CA ALA A 116 10.84 -14.67 3.71
C ALA A 116 11.07 -13.20 4.12
N GLY A 117 10.49 -12.27 3.37
CA GLY A 117 10.50 -10.84 3.63
C GLY A 117 9.67 -10.44 4.85
N GLN A 118 9.54 -9.13 5.08
CA GLN A 118 8.69 -8.58 6.14
C GLN A 118 7.22 -8.80 5.80
N HIS A 119 6.82 -8.50 4.56
CA HIS A 119 5.47 -8.73 4.07
C HIS A 119 5.28 -10.20 3.69
N PHE A 120 4.12 -10.75 4.01
CA PHE A 120 3.76 -12.11 3.62
C PHE A 120 3.77 -12.25 2.09
N GLY A 121 4.25 -13.38 1.60
CA GLY A 121 4.32 -13.65 0.16
C GLY A 121 5.49 -12.98 -0.57
N THR A 122 6.34 -12.18 0.10
CA THR A 122 7.58 -11.63 -0.47
C THR A 122 8.78 -12.42 0.01
N TYR A 123 9.65 -12.80 -0.91
CA TYR A 123 10.87 -13.55 -0.64
C TYR A 123 12.07 -12.81 -1.21
N LYS A 124 13.09 -12.63 -0.37
CA LYS A 124 14.31 -11.92 -0.71
C LYS A 124 15.45 -12.91 -0.99
N VAL A 125 16.16 -12.68 -2.06
CA VAL A 125 17.38 -13.45 -2.40
C VAL A 125 18.60 -12.57 -2.16
N PHE A 126 19.55 -13.11 -1.41
CA PHE A 126 20.82 -12.47 -1.08
C PHE A 126 21.98 -13.28 -1.64
N VAL A 127 22.97 -12.60 -2.17
CA VAL A 127 24.23 -13.16 -2.62
C VAL A 127 25.36 -12.33 -2.00
N GLN A 128 26.25 -12.98 -1.25
CA GLN A 128 27.31 -12.28 -0.50
C GLN A 128 26.78 -11.10 0.33
N PHE A 129 25.63 -11.32 1.00
CA PHE A 129 24.90 -10.33 1.81
C PHE A 129 24.27 -9.16 1.01
N ILE A 130 24.41 -9.12 -0.32
CA ILE A 130 23.79 -8.12 -1.18
C ILE A 130 22.39 -8.62 -1.56
N PRO A 131 21.33 -7.84 -1.35
CA PRO A 131 20.00 -8.17 -1.86
C PRO A 131 20.02 -8.05 -3.39
N VAL A 132 19.66 -9.12 -4.09
CA VAL A 132 19.66 -9.17 -5.56
C VAL A 132 18.25 -9.24 -6.15
N ALA A 133 17.28 -9.71 -5.36
CA ALA A 133 15.89 -9.81 -5.82
C ALA A 133 14.91 -9.82 -4.66
N ASP A 134 13.79 -9.13 -4.85
CA ASP A 134 12.57 -9.22 -4.05
C ASP A 134 11.47 -9.84 -4.91
N ILE A 135 11.06 -11.07 -4.57
CA ILE A 135 10.10 -11.85 -5.35
C ILE A 135 8.77 -11.87 -4.60
N THR A 136 7.76 -11.21 -5.17
CA THR A 136 6.45 -11.08 -4.53
C THR A 136 5.42 -12.00 -5.19
N TYR A 137 4.72 -12.76 -4.36
CA TYR A 137 3.63 -13.62 -4.80
C TYR A 137 2.48 -12.79 -5.38
N LEU A 138 2.05 -13.18 -6.57
CA LEU A 138 0.85 -12.62 -7.18
C LEU A 138 -0.06 -13.77 -7.64
N PRO A 139 -1.37 -13.77 -7.26
CA PRO A 139 -2.30 -14.80 -7.70
C PRO A 139 -2.28 -14.98 -9.22
N LYS A 140 -2.27 -16.23 -9.69
CA LYS A 140 -2.09 -16.58 -11.11
C LYS A 140 -3.04 -15.84 -12.06
N LYS A 141 -4.28 -15.60 -11.64
CA LYS A 141 -5.25 -14.84 -12.47
C LYS A 141 -4.78 -13.40 -12.67
N LEU A 142 -4.36 -12.74 -11.59
CA LEU A 142 -3.88 -11.36 -11.63
C LEU A 142 -2.55 -11.28 -12.40
N PHE A 143 -1.64 -12.23 -12.15
CA PHE A 143 -0.38 -12.33 -12.90
C PHE A 143 -0.62 -12.44 -14.42
N ASN A 144 -1.57 -13.29 -14.84
CA ASN A 144 -1.92 -13.43 -16.25
C ASN A 144 -2.58 -12.17 -16.85
N ALA A 145 -3.37 -11.42 -16.05
CA ALA A 145 -3.93 -10.13 -16.47
C ALA A 145 -2.82 -9.11 -16.70
N LEU A 146 -1.85 -9.00 -15.78
CA LEU A 146 -0.70 -8.12 -15.98
C LEU A 146 0.14 -8.53 -17.19
N LYS A 147 0.30 -9.84 -17.41
CA LYS A 147 1.07 -10.37 -18.53
C LYS A 147 0.47 -10.01 -19.89
N LYS A 148 -0.86 -9.90 -19.96
CA LYS A 148 -1.58 -9.53 -21.20
C LYS A 148 -1.28 -8.08 -21.61
N ASP A 149 -1.24 -7.17 -20.65
CA ASP A 149 -1.14 -5.73 -20.88
C ASP A 149 0.27 -5.17 -20.61
N GLY A 150 1.22 -6.02 -20.24
CA GLY A 150 2.59 -5.63 -19.90
C GLY A 150 3.37 -5.07 -21.08
N LEU A 151 4.34 -4.22 -20.78
CA LEU A 151 5.23 -3.62 -21.77
C LEU A 151 6.53 -4.42 -21.88
N ARG A 152 6.92 -4.78 -23.12
CA ARG A 152 8.18 -5.52 -23.34
C ARG A 152 9.30 -4.57 -23.73
N VAL A 153 10.35 -4.54 -22.90
CA VAL A 153 11.58 -3.78 -23.16
C VAL A 153 12.79 -4.72 -22.99
N ASN A 154 13.67 -4.77 -23.94
CA ASN A 154 14.89 -5.63 -23.96
C ASN A 154 14.60 -7.11 -23.64
N GLY A 155 13.45 -7.61 -24.06
CA GLY A 155 13.00 -9.00 -23.86
C GLY A 155 12.37 -9.29 -22.50
N ILE A 156 12.38 -8.36 -21.56
CA ILE A 156 11.70 -8.45 -20.27
C ILE A 156 10.30 -7.82 -20.38
N LEU A 157 9.31 -8.46 -19.77
CA LEU A 157 7.94 -7.98 -19.73
C LEU A 157 7.70 -7.24 -18.40
N TYR A 158 7.52 -5.94 -18.47
CA TYR A 158 7.30 -5.08 -17.30
C TYR A 158 5.82 -4.90 -17.00
N THR A 159 5.53 -4.64 -15.73
CA THR A 159 4.18 -4.33 -15.23
C THR A 159 3.54 -3.21 -16.03
N PRO A 160 2.24 -3.33 -16.40
CA PRO A 160 1.52 -2.30 -17.17
C PRO A 160 1.51 -0.95 -16.45
N PRO A 161 1.59 0.18 -17.19
CA PRO A 161 1.62 1.53 -16.60
C PRO A 161 0.44 1.82 -15.66
N ASN A 162 -0.76 1.33 -15.97
CA ASN A 162 -1.92 1.53 -15.11
C ASN A 162 -1.80 0.80 -13.76
N PHE A 163 -1.21 -0.39 -13.72
CA PHE A 163 -0.98 -1.10 -12.46
C PHE A 163 0.16 -0.45 -11.64
N LEU A 164 1.23 0.01 -12.29
CA LEU A 164 2.27 0.81 -11.62
C LEU A 164 1.70 2.11 -11.05
N ARG A 165 0.83 2.78 -11.79
CA ARG A 165 0.12 3.99 -11.36
C ARG A 165 -0.80 3.70 -10.16
N MET A 166 -1.53 2.59 -10.21
CA MET A 166 -2.38 2.11 -9.12
C MET A 166 -1.58 2.00 -7.81
N SER A 167 -0.44 1.34 -7.84
CA SER A 167 0.41 1.17 -6.65
C SER A 167 0.91 2.50 -6.09
N MET A 168 1.25 3.46 -6.96
CA MET A 168 1.69 4.79 -6.54
C MET A 168 0.54 5.61 -5.94
N TYR A 169 -0.66 5.57 -6.51
CA TYR A 169 -1.83 6.22 -5.91
C TYR A 169 -2.19 5.58 -4.56
N LEU A 170 -2.08 4.25 -4.46
CA LEU A 170 -2.33 3.55 -3.20
C LEU A 170 -1.37 4.03 -2.10
N GLU A 171 -0.08 4.19 -2.40
CA GLU A 171 0.92 4.70 -1.45
C GLU A 171 0.63 6.17 -1.07
N LEU A 172 0.31 7.03 -2.04
CA LEU A 172 -0.02 8.44 -1.81
C LEU A 172 -1.35 8.66 -1.07
N SER A 173 -2.23 7.66 -1.04
CA SER A 173 -3.52 7.71 -0.34
C SER A 173 -3.48 7.22 1.10
N ARG A 174 -2.31 6.79 1.61
CA ARG A 174 -2.15 6.21 2.95
C ARG A 174 -1.29 7.09 3.86
N PRO A 175 -1.87 8.10 4.52
CA PRO A 175 -1.11 9.04 5.35
C PRO A 175 -0.55 8.44 6.64
N ALA A 176 -1.05 7.30 7.08
CA ALA A 176 -0.50 6.55 8.20
C ALA A 176 0.61 5.56 7.79
N GLY A 177 0.93 5.48 6.49
CA GLY A 177 2.03 4.67 5.95
C GLY A 177 3.36 5.44 5.91
N ASP A 178 4.27 5.02 5.02
CA ASP A 178 5.59 5.66 4.85
C ASP A 178 5.49 6.95 4.01
N THR A 179 5.11 8.04 4.66
CA THR A 179 4.99 9.36 4.02
C THR A 179 6.33 9.95 3.58
N GLY A 180 7.46 9.48 4.14
CA GLY A 180 8.81 9.90 3.75
C GLY A 180 9.11 9.61 2.27
N ARG A 181 8.43 8.63 1.68
CA ARG A 181 8.56 8.27 0.27
C ARG A 181 7.66 9.04 -0.69
N TRP A 182 6.68 9.80 -0.21
CA TRP A 182 5.65 10.43 -1.05
C TRP A 182 6.20 11.33 -2.14
N GLU A 183 7.22 12.12 -1.84
CA GLU A 183 7.85 12.99 -2.86
C GLU A 183 8.49 12.17 -3.99
N LYS A 184 9.23 11.11 -3.64
CA LYS A 184 9.84 10.17 -4.60
C LYS A 184 8.76 9.49 -5.45
N VAL A 185 7.71 8.99 -4.84
CA VAL A 185 6.58 8.33 -5.52
C VAL A 185 5.87 9.29 -6.45
N TYR A 186 5.61 10.52 -6.01
CA TYR A 186 4.95 11.53 -6.83
C TYR A 186 5.80 11.95 -8.04
N LYS A 187 7.12 12.11 -7.88
CA LYS A 187 8.02 12.39 -9.01
C LYS A 187 7.94 11.29 -10.07
N ARG A 188 7.94 10.02 -9.67
CA ARG A 188 7.78 8.87 -10.57
C ARG A 188 6.40 8.82 -11.22
N LEU A 189 5.34 9.08 -10.46
CA LEU A 189 3.96 9.16 -10.98
C LEU A 189 3.83 10.24 -12.07
N ARG A 190 4.47 11.40 -11.88
CA ARG A 190 4.50 12.46 -12.90
C ARG A 190 5.14 12.00 -14.22
N LEU A 191 6.29 11.33 -14.14
CA LEU A 191 6.98 10.78 -15.31
C LEU A 191 6.10 9.76 -16.03
N LEU A 192 5.47 8.85 -15.27
CA LEU A 192 4.59 7.84 -15.81
C LEU A 192 3.35 8.46 -16.48
N ASN A 193 2.74 9.48 -15.89
CA ASN A 193 1.60 10.19 -16.46
C ASN A 193 1.98 10.97 -17.74
N LYS A 194 3.19 11.52 -17.81
CA LYS A 194 3.70 12.24 -18.98
C LYS A 194 3.88 11.31 -20.19
N HIS A 195 4.48 10.14 -19.98
CA HIS A 195 4.84 9.22 -21.08
C HIS A 195 3.77 8.17 -21.38
N TYR A 196 2.96 7.85 -20.40
CA TYR A 196 1.87 6.88 -20.52
C TYR A 196 0.54 7.49 -20.01
N PRO A 197 0.01 8.52 -20.67
CA PRO A 197 -1.27 9.09 -20.24
C PRO A 197 -2.36 8.04 -20.25
N MET A 198 -3.32 8.15 -19.34
CA MET A 198 -4.53 7.32 -19.39
C MET A 198 -5.26 7.64 -20.70
N LYS A 199 -5.34 6.66 -21.61
CA LYS A 199 -5.80 6.89 -22.97
C LYS A 199 -7.30 6.67 -23.14
N ASN A 200 -7.92 7.63 -23.81
CA ASN A 200 -8.87 7.65 -24.94
C ASN A 200 -9.86 6.50 -25.03
N VAL A 201 -10.63 6.28 -23.99
CA VAL A 201 -11.97 5.75 -24.16
C VAL A 201 -12.86 6.95 -24.56
N LYS A 202 -13.79 6.76 -25.50
CA LYS A 202 -14.82 7.78 -25.76
C LYS A 202 -15.78 7.80 -24.58
N CYS A 203 -15.59 8.73 -23.65
CA CYS A 203 -16.30 8.77 -22.37
C CYS A 203 -17.59 9.61 -22.39
N ASN A 204 -17.93 10.23 -23.51
CA ASN A 204 -19.08 11.16 -23.57
C ASN A 204 -20.40 10.48 -23.25
N ASP A 205 -20.60 9.25 -23.74
CA ASP A 205 -21.83 8.50 -23.65
C ASP A 205 -21.84 7.43 -22.55
N ILE A 206 -20.77 7.37 -21.75
CA ILE A 206 -20.65 6.37 -20.67
C ILE A 206 -21.25 6.93 -19.39
N ASP A 207 -22.28 6.24 -18.88
CA ASP A 207 -22.85 6.51 -17.57
C ASP A 207 -21.91 5.97 -16.47
N PHE A 208 -21.70 6.77 -15.42
CA PHE A 208 -20.86 6.40 -14.28
C PHE A 208 -21.62 5.63 -13.21
N GLN A 209 -22.97 5.64 -13.27
CA GLN A 209 -23.83 4.91 -12.37
C GLN A 209 -24.48 3.72 -13.09
N ARG A 210 -24.68 2.63 -12.38
CA ARG A 210 -25.42 1.47 -12.88
C ARG A 210 -26.91 1.79 -12.84
N PRO A 211 -27.67 1.50 -13.91
CA PRO A 211 -29.12 1.64 -13.87
C PRO A 211 -29.74 0.60 -12.91
N MET A 212 -30.91 0.89 -12.40
CA MET A 212 -31.75 -0.03 -11.65
C MET A 212 -33.08 -0.22 -12.40
N GLU A 213 -33.54 -1.47 -12.49
CA GLU A 213 -34.80 -1.84 -13.14
C GLU A 213 -35.94 -1.83 -12.12
N ALA A 214 -36.39 -0.64 -11.69
CA ALA A 214 -37.52 -0.46 -10.80
C ALA A 214 -38.30 0.84 -11.14
N SER A 215 -39.44 1.09 -10.50
CA SER A 215 -40.15 2.35 -10.67
C SER A 215 -39.29 3.52 -10.17
N PRO A 216 -39.44 4.75 -10.73
CA PRO A 216 -38.69 5.90 -10.28
C PRO A 216 -38.80 6.18 -8.77
N ASP A 217 -40.01 6.02 -8.21
CA ASP A 217 -40.29 6.25 -6.79
C ASP A 217 -39.56 5.21 -5.91
N GLU A 218 -39.57 3.94 -6.30
CA GLU A 218 -38.86 2.86 -5.60
C GLU A 218 -37.36 3.05 -5.67
N VAL A 219 -36.81 3.46 -6.84
CA VAL A 219 -35.38 3.76 -7.03
C VAL A 219 -34.95 4.88 -6.09
N GLU A 220 -35.74 5.96 -5.98
CA GLU A 220 -35.45 7.11 -5.11
C GLU A 220 -35.52 6.72 -3.63
N GLU A 221 -36.53 5.92 -3.24
CA GLU A 221 -36.65 5.41 -1.88
C GLU A 221 -35.44 4.54 -1.48
N ILE A 222 -35.09 3.55 -2.29
CA ILE A 222 -33.91 2.70 -2.07
C ILE A 222 -32.62 3.52 -2.03
N PHE A 223 -32.50 4.55 -2.90
CA PHE A 223 -31.36 5.45 -2.89
C PHE A 223 -31.23 6.19 -1.55
N ASN A 224 -32.31 6.78 -1.06
CA ASN A 224 -32.30 7.55 0.18
C ASN A 224 -32.00 6.67 1.39
N ILE A 225 -32.67 5.51 1.53
CA ILE A 225 -32.43 4.54 2.61
C ILE A 225 -30.96 4.09 2.59
N THR A 226 -30.44 3.75 1.42
CA THR A 226 -29.05 3.26 1.27
C THR A 226 -28.05 4.36 1.61
N LYS A 227 -28.21 5.57 1.06
CA LYS A 227 -27.37 6.74 1.33
C LYS A 227 -27.32 7.03 2.83
N ASP A 228 -28.47 7.16 3.45
CA ASP A 228 -28.58 7.52 4.87
C ASP A 228 -27.99 6.45 5.79
N THR A 229 -28.23 5.19 5.48
CA THR A 229 -27.64 4.07 6.23
C THR A 229 -26.12 4.09 6.15
N LEU A 230 -25.55 4.24 4.96
CA LEU A 230 -24.10 4.26 4.77
C LEU A 230 -23.43 5.48 5.42
N ILE A 231 -24.08 6.65 5.41
CA ILE A 231 -23.61 7.85 6.14
C ILE A 231 -23.63 7.59 7.66
N ASN A 232 -24.73 7.05 8.18
CA ASN A 232 -24.86 6.73 9.61
C ASN A 232 -23.84 5.66 10.07
N GLN A 233 -23.45 4.74 9.18
CA GLN A 233 -22.37 3.77 9.42
C GLN A 233 -20.97 4.39 9.22
N SER A 234 -20.89 5.69 8.99
CA SER A 234 -19.61 6.41 8.78
C SER A 234 -18.77 5.85 7.63
N ALA A 235 -19.38 5.23 6.64
CA ALA A 235 -18.69 4.69 5.46
C ALA A 235 -18.08 5.79 4.61
N VAL A 236 -17.01 5.46 3.88
CA VAL A 236 -16.33 6.39 2.97
C VAL A 236 -16.73 6.07 1.53
N PHE A 237 -17.40 7.00 0.87
CA PHE A 237 -17.88 6.85 -0.51
C PHE A 237 -16.75 7.01 -1.52
N PHE A 238 -16.67 6.12 -2.53
CA PHE A 238 -15.64 6.21 -3.57
C PHE A 238 -16.10 5.83 -4.99
N GLY A 239 -17.26 5.25 -5.16
CA GLY A 239 -17.81 4.84 -6.46
C GLY A 239 -18.42 5.96 -7.30
N GLY A 240 -19.40 5.60 -8.16
CA GLY A 240 -20.09 6.51 -9.07
C GLY A 240 -20.71 7.71 -8.37
N TYR A 241 -21.29 7.50 -7.20
CA TYR A 241 -21.81 8.56 -6.34
C TYR A 241 -20.73 9.60 -5.98
N ALA A 242 -19.55 9.15 -5.53
CA ALA A 242 -18.44 10.05 -5.20
C ALA A 242 -17.92 10.81 -6.42
N VAL A 243 -17.79 10.15 -7.59
CA VAL A 243 -17.39 10.82 -8.84
C VAL A 243 -18.36 11.94 -9.20
N ALA A 244 -19.68 11.71 -9.04
CA ALA A 244 -20.68 12.74 -9.30
C ALA A 244 -20.52 13.95 -8.36
N LEU A 245 -20.15 13.75 -7.09
CA LEU A 245 -19.84 14.84 -6.15
C LEU A 245 -18.61 15.65 -6.61
N TYR A 246 -17.59 15.01 -7.18
CA TYR A 246 -16.44 15.70 -7.78
C TYR A 246 -16.81 16.46 -9.07
N SER A 247 -17.91 16.10 -9.72
CA SER A 247 -18.35 16.70 -10.99
C SER A 247 -18.59 18.20 -10.88
N LYS A 248 -18.97 18.72 -9.73
CA LYS A 248 -19.17 20.15 -9.46
C LYS A 248 -17.92 21.02 -9.70
N TYR A 249 -16.75 20.43 -9.73
CA TYR A 249 -15.49 21.13 -10.00
C TYR A 249 -15.11 21.17 -11.48
N MET A 250 -15.96 20.65 -12.35
CA MET A 250 -15.76 20.63 -13.80
C MET A 250 -16.61 21.69 -14.48
N PRO A 251 -16.20 22.18 -15.66
CA PRO A 251 -17.05 23.04 -16.50
C PRO A 251 -18.42 22.38 -16.75
N ALA A 252 -19.48 23.19 -16.81
CA ALA A 252 -20.87 22.71 -16.92
C ALA A 252 -21.09 21.66 -18.03
N LYS A 253 -20.40 21.81 -19.18
CA LYS A 253 -20.45 20.85 -20.30
C LYS A 253 -19.89 19.46 -19.97
N LEU A 254 -19.02 19.35 -18.95
CA LEU A 254 -18.36 18.13 -18.54
C LEU A 254 -18.91 17.59 -17.22
N GLN A 255 -19.81 18.32 -16.58
CA GLN A 255 -20.46 17.85 -15.35
C GLN A 255 -21.33 16.63 -15.67
N LYS A 256 -21.09 15.56 -14.93
CA LYS A 256 -21.98 14.39 -14.93
C LYS A 256 -23.10 14.63 -13.93
N LYS A 257 -24.33 14.56 -14.39
CA LYS A 257 -25.49 14.72 -13.49
C LYS A 257 -25.52 13.54 -12.51
N LEU A 258 -25.58 13.88 -11.23
CA LEU A 258 -25.91 12.89 -10.23
C LEU A 258 -27.35 12.48 -10.42
N LYS A 259 -27.58 11.20 -10.63
CA LYS A 259 -28.91 10.59 -10.61
C LYS A 259 -29.14 9.98 -9.23
N ASN A 260 -30.34 10.07 -8.69
CA ASN A 260 -30.73 9.40 -7.47
C ASN A 260 -30.93 7.90 -7.71
N ILE A 261 -29.87 7.22 -8.15
CA ILE A 261 -29.84 5.79 -8.42
C ILE A 261 -28.94 5.14 -7.37
N PRO A 262 -29.40 4.07 -6.69
CA PRO A 262 -28.57 3.37 -5.72
C PRO A 262 -27.45 2.60 -6.42
N ASP A 263 -26.29 3.24 -6.51
CA ASP A 263 -25.03 2.67 -7.03
C ASP A 263 -23.88 3.15 -6.15
N PHE A 264 -23.74 2.53 -4.98
CA PHE A 264 -22.80 2.96 -3.97
C PHE A 264 -21.61 1.98 -3.89
N ASP A 265 -20.40 2.51 -3.97
CA ASP A 265 -19.18 1.80 -3.57
C ASP A 265 -18.61 2.53 -2.36
N VAL A 266 -18.42 1.82 -1.24
CA VAL A 266 -17.97 2.40 0.01
C VAL A 266 -16.92 1.55 0.70
N LEU A 267 -16.06 2.21 1.50
CA LEU A 267 -15.17 1.56 2.44
C LEU A 267 -15.83 1.49 3.82
N SER A 268 -15.73 0.35 4.46
CA SER A 268 -16.14 0.14 5.85
C SER A 268 -15.06 -0.64 6.61
N THR A 269 -14.87 -0.29 7.89
CA THR A 269 -14.00 -1.06 8.80
C THR A 269 -14.63 -2.39 9.20
N ASP A 270 -15.97 -2.50 9.11
CA ASP A 270 -16.71 -3.73 9.28
C ASP A 270 -17.75 -3.90 8.15
N PRO A 271 -17.30 -4.32 6.96
CA PRO A 271 -18.16 -4.34 5.78
C PRO A 271 -19.32 -5.35 5.90
N LYS A 272 -19.16 -6.42 6.69
CA LYS A 272 -20.20 -7.41 6.92
C LYS A 272 -21.35 -6.80 7.72
N ILE A 273 -21.03 -6.21 8.87
CA ILE A 273 -22.04 -5.57 9.73
C ILE A 273 -22.73 -4.42 8.98
N THR A 274 -21.97 -3.59 8.26
CA THR A 274 -22.56 -2.52 7.45
C THR A 274 -23.55 -3.06 6.41
N ALA A 275 -23.23 -4.18 5.75
CA ALA A 275 -24.13 -4.81 4.78
C ALA A 275 -25.39 -5.40 5.45
N GLU A 276 -25.25 -6.01 6.62
CA GLU A 276 -26.36 -6.56 7.40
C GLU A 276 -27.32 -5.45 7.86
N ILE A 277 -26.79 -4.36 8.41
CA ILE A 277 -27.58 -3.18 8.81
C ILE A 277 -28.32 -2.57 7.60
N LEU A 278 -27.64 -2.44 6.45
CA LEU A 278 -28.28 -1.93 5.24
C LEU A 278 -29.43 -2.83 4.80
N LYS A 279 -29.24 -4.14 4.83
CA LYS A 279 -30.29 -5.11 4.52
C LYS A 279 -31.47 -4.98 5.47
N GLU A 280 -31.25 -4.89 6.79
CA GLU A 280 -32.30 -4.72 7.79
C GLU A 280 -33.10 -3.44 7.54
N ARG A 281 -32.41 -2.31 7.30
CA ARG A 281 -33.06 -1.03 7.00
C ARG A 281 -33.94 -1.06 5.76
N LEU A 282 -33.50 -1.74 4.70
CA LEU A 282 -34.29 -1.90 3.49
C LEU A 282 -35.56 -2.74 3.76
N LEU A 283 -35.40 -3.84 4.52
CA LEU A 283 -36.53 -4.71 4.88
C LEU A 283 -37.56 -4.00 5.80
N GLU A 284 -37.10 -3.16 6.74
CA GLU A 284 -37.93 -2.33 7.61
C GLU A 284 -38.77 -1.31 6.82
N ASN A 285 -38.33 -0.92 5.62
CA ASN A 285 -39.07 -0.03 4.72
C ASN A 285 -39.74 -0.80 3.57
N ASP A 286 -40.16 -2.04 3.81
CA ASP A 286 -40.92 -2.88 2.88
C ASP A 286 -40.22 -3.22 1.55
N ILE A 287 -38.91 -2.92 1.39
CA ILE A 287 -38.12 -3.32 0.22
C ILE A 287 -37.84 -4.81 0.30
N LYS A 288 -38.39 -5.57 -0.66
CA LYS A 288 -38.30 -7.05 -0.68
C LYS A 288 -37.12 -7.54 -1.50
N HIS A 289 -36.82 -8.84 -1.36
CA HIS A 289 -35.78 -9.55 -2.13
C HIS A 289 -34.36 -8.99 -1.94
N VAL A 290 -34.03 -8.48 -0.73
CA VAL A 290 -32.70 -8.00 -0.38
C VAL A 290 -31.76 -9.17 -0.11
N GLN A 291 -30.63 -9.21 -0.82
CA GLN A 291 -29.63 -10.25 -0.71
C GLN A 291 -28.25 -9.66 -0.48
N ILE A 292 -27.43 -10.36 0.32
CA ILE A 292 -26.01 -10.03 0.52
C ILE A 292 -25.19 -11.15 -0.07
N LYS A 293 -24.17 -10.78 -0.88
CA LYS A 293 -23.24 -11.71 -1.47
C LYS A 293 -21.81 -11.34 -1.12
N TYR A 294 -21.09 -12.29 -0.50
CA TYR A 294 -19.68 -12.11 -0.15
C TYR A 294 -18.77 -12.35 -1.34
N HIS A 295 -17.79 -11.49 -1.50
CA HIS A 295 -16.71 -11.60 -2.46
C HIS A 295 -15.36 -11.61 -1.75
N LYS A 296 -14.61 -12.67 -1.99
CA LYS A 296 -13.27 -12.85 -1.43
C LYS A 296 -12.28 -11.85 -2.02
N ALA A 297 -11.32 -11.39 -1.20
CA ALA A 297 -10.21 -10.56 -1.64
C ALA A 297 -9.44 -11.15 -2.84
N ILE A 298 -8.93 -10.28 -3.70
CA ILE A 298 -8.06 -10.63 -4.83
C ILE A 298 -6.65 -10.14 -4.55
N GLY A 299 -5.83 -10.99 -3.95
CA GLY A 299 -4.51 -10.62 -3.44
C GLY A 299 -4.63 -9.48 -2.41
N GLU A 300 -3.63 -8.62 -2.39
CA GLU A 300 -3.61 -7.39 -1.58
C GLU A 300 -4.09 -6.16 -2.39
N VAL A 301 -4.69 -6.39 -3.56
CA VAL A 301 -5.03 -5.35 -4.54
C VAL A 301 -6.50 -4.94 -4.41
N ILE A 302 -7.40 -5.91 -4.26
CA ILE A 302 -8.83 -5.67 -4.05
C ILE A 302 -9.24 -6.34 -2.75
N PRO A 303 -9.72 -5.59 -1.75
CA PRO A 303 -10.17 -6.16 -0.49
C PRO A 303 -11.43 -7.01 -0.67
N GLU A 304 -11.69 -7.84 0.32
CA GLU A 304 -12.99 -8.51 0.41
C GLU A 304 -14.12 -7.49 0.50
N ASN A 305 -15.27 -7.86 -0.04
CA ASN A 305 -16.42 -6.96 -0.06
C ASN A 305 -17.75 -7.72 -0.02
N TYR A 306 -18.78 -7.00 0.35
CA TYR A 306 -20.15 -7.46 0.39
C TYR A 306 -20.98 -6.69 -0.62
N GLU A 307 -21.56 -7.41 -1.57
CA GLU A 307 -22.50 -6.90 -2.57
C GLU A 307 -23.91 -6.98 -2.00
N VAL A 308 -24.58 -5.84 -1.89
CA VAL A 308 -26.00 -5.76 -1.49
C VAL A 308 -26.83 -5.58 -2.74
N LYS A 309 -27.84 -6.43 -2.88
CA LYS A 309 -28.73 -6.48 -4.05
C LYS A 309 -30.18 -6.36 -3.63
N VAL A 310 -30.98 -5.71 -4.48
CA VAL A 310 -32.44 -5.74 -4.45
C VAL A 310 -32.90 -6.43 -5.74
N GLY A 311 -33.56 -7.57 -5.61
CA GLY A 311 -33.87 -8.40 -6.78
C GLY A 311 -32.63 -8.81 -7.57
N LYS A 312 -32.51 -8.34 -8.80
CA LYS A 312 -31.35 -8.58 -9.68
C LYS A 312 -30.29 -7.48 -9.58
N ASP A 313 -30.67 -6.28 -9.10
CA ASP A 313 -29.84 -5.10 -9.18
C ASP A 313 -28.90 -4.98 -7.97
N THR A 314 -27.66 -4.62 -8.22
CA THR A 314 -26.68 -4.32 -7.19
C THR A 314 -26.79 -2.85 -6.80
N ILE A 315 -27.11 -2.59 -5.53
CA ILE A 315 -27.30 -1.24 -5.00
C ILE A 315 -26.08 -0.72 -4.26
N ALA A 316 -25.29 -1.61 -3.66
CA ALA A 316 -24.06 -1.23 -2.99
C ALA A 316 -23.00 -2.32 -3.03
N TYR A 317 -21.73 -1.93 -3.14
CA TYR A 317 -20.57 -2.71 -2.77
C TYR A 317 -19.90 -2.11 -1.54
N ILE A 318 -19.73 -2.89 -0.50
CA ILE A 318 -19.15 -2.49 0.77
C ILE A 318 -17.82 -3.21 0.95
N TYR A 319 -16.72 -2.48 0.77
CA TYR A 319 -15.36 -3.00 0.77
C TYR A 319 -14.71 -2.87 2.15
N ALA A 320 -13.94 -3.87 2.55
CA ALA A 320 -13.03 -3.76 3.68
C ALA A 320 -11.92 -2.74 3.40
N THR A 321 -11.34 -2.17 4.45
CA THR A 321 -10.14 -1.34 4.33
C THR A 321 -8.88 -2.20 4.33
N ILE A 322 -7.95 -1.94 3.41
CA ILE A 322 -6.62 -2.59 3.35
C ILE A 322 -5.51 -1.68 3.87
N GLY A 323 -5.86 -0.67 4.59
CA GLY A 323 -4.98 0.34 5.18
C GLY A 323 -5.79 1.54 5.64
N CYS A 324 -5.13 2.61 6.07
CA CYS A 324 -5.78 3.86 6.40
C CYS A 324 -5.90 4.74 5.13
N HIS A 325 -7.04 4.67 4.45
CA HIS A 325 -7.30 5.36 3.18
C HIS A 325 -7.73 6.81 3.39
N SER A 326 -7.09 7.74 2.69
CA SER A 326 -7.37 9.17 2.82
C SER A 326 -8.75 9.54 2.26
N TYR A 327 -9.45 10.42 2.98
CA TYR A 327 -10.74 10.97 2.59
C TYR A 327 -10.83 12.47 2.92
N ASN A 328 -11.81 13.14 2.33
CA ASN A 328 -12.26 14.47 2.69
C ASN A 328 -13.73 14.43 3.08
N THR A 329 -14.20 15.46 3.76
CA THR A 329 -15.60 15.58 4.15
C THR A 329 -16.31 16.70 3.40
N ILE A 330 -17.59 16.52 3.19
CA ILE A 330 -18.51 17.57 2.76
C ILE A 330 -19.70 17.57 3.70
N ASP A 331 -20.26 18.75 3.90
CA ASP A 331 -21.51 18.97 4.61
C ASP A 331 -22.67 18.96 3.59
N ASP A 332 -23.68 18.12 3.82
CA ASP A 332 -24.89 18.03 3.01
C ASP A 332 -26.04 18.88 3.63
N GLY A 333 -25.69 19.74 4.60
CA GLY A 333 -26.63 20.58 5.34
C GLY A 333 -27.20 19.93 6.62
N GLU A 334 -27.29 18.61 6.66
CA GLU A 334 -27.74 17.83 7.83
C GLU A 334 -26.68 16.88 8.38
N LYS A 335 -25.85 16.32 7.50
CA LYS A 335 -24.87 15.27 7.85
C LYS A 335 -23.53 15.49 7.14
N GLU A 336 -22.46 15.11 7.82
CA GLU A 336 -21.13 15.05 7.24
C GLU A 336 -20.96 13.77 6.40
N ILE A 337 -20.66 13.93 5.12
CA ILE A 337 -20.39 12.83 4.18
C ILE A 337 -18.88 12.67 3.98
N LYS A 338 -18.37 11.47 4.22
CA LYS A 338 -16.98 11.10 3.98
C LYS A 338 -16.82 10.64 2.53
N VAL A 339 -15.97 11.32 1.78
CA VAL A 339 -15.69 11.01 0.37
C VAL A 339 -14.20 10.73 0.20
N ALA A 340 -13.86 9.61 -0.39
CA ALA A 340 -12.47 9.24 -0.66
C ALA A 340 -11.76 10.32 -1.46
N THR A 341 -10.47 10.55 -1.19
CA THR A 341 -9.67 11.44 -2.03
C THR A 341 -9.53 10.86 -3.44
N ILE A 342 -9.23 11.72 -4.42
CA ILE A 342 -8.98 11.27 -5.79
C ILE A 342 -7.88 10.21 -5.84
N ASP A 343 -6.83 10.34 -5.03
CA ASP A 343 -5.74 9.36 -4.97
C ASP A 343 -6.25 7.99 -4.48
N THR A 344 -7.11 7.96 -3.45
CA THR A 344 -7.78 6.73 -2.98
C THR A 344 -8.66 6.13 -4.09
N MET A 345 -9.52 6.94 -4.73
CA MET A 345 -10.44 6.46 -5.77
C MET A 345 -9.67 5.89 -6.96
N LEU A 346 -8.62 6.58 -7.43
CA LEU A 346 -7.79 6.12 -8.55
C LEU A 346 -7.06 4.81 -8.22
N SER A 347 -6.62 4.60 -6.97
CA SER A 347 -6.01 3.33 -6.57
C SER A 347 -6.99 2.16 -6.73
N PHE A 348 -8.26 2.31 -6.32
CA PHE A 348 -9.28 1.27 -6.48
C PHE A 348 -9.70 1.06 -7.94
N TYR A 349 -9.95 2.13 -8.69
CA TYR A 349 -10.39 2.01 -10.08
C TYR A 349 -9.34 1.31 -10.95
N LEU A 350 -8.08 1.70 -10.82
CA LEU A 350 -7.01 1.06 -11.55
C LEU A 350 -6.77 -0.40 -11.11
N ALA A 351 -7.06 -0.74 -9.84
CA ALA A 351 -7.03 -2.11 -9.35
C ALA A 351 -8.14 -2.97 -9.98
N PHE A 352 -9.35 -2.42 -10.13
CA PHE A 352 -10.51 -3.12 -10.71
C PHE A 352 -10.28 -3.55 -12.16
N LEU A 353 -9.49 -2.82 -12.93
CA LEU A 353 -9.12 -3.18 -14.30
C LEU A 353 -8.46 -4.56 -14.38
N TYR A 354 -7.68 -4.94 -13.37
CA TYR A 354 -6.94 -6.19 -13.34
C TYR A 354 -7.61 -7.30 -12.53
N GLY A 355 -8.34 -6.93 -11.47
CA GLY A 355 -9.00 -7.89 -10.60
C GLY A 355 -10.29 -8.47 -11.18
N TYR A 356 -11.08 -7.64 -11.82
CA TYR A 356 -12.41 -8.00 -12.34
C TYR A 356 -12.45 -8.17 -13.87
N GLY A 357 -11.44 -7.70 -14.60
CA GLY A 357 -11.43 -7.52 -16.05
C GLY A 357 -11.80 -8.73 -16.92
N SER A 358 -11.83 -9.96 -16.38
CA SER A 358 -12.25 -11.15 -17.14
C SER A 358 -13.69 -11.58 -16.87
N LYS A 359 -14.38 -10.94 -15.91
CA LYS A 359 -15.72 -11.35 -15.48
C LYS A 359 -16.82 -10.43 -15.99
N PHE A 360 -16.48 -9.22 -16.38
CA PHE A 360 -17.41 -8.20 -16.83
C PHE A 360 -17.19 -7.92 -18.31
N ALA A 361 -18.24 -7.49 -19.00
CA ALA A 361 -18.17 -7.08 -20.40
C ALA A 361 -17.14 -5.95 -20.62
N ASP A 362 -16.64 -5.77 -21.84
CA ASP A 362 -15.68 -4.71 -22.21
C ASP A 362 -16.16 -3.32 -21.76
N SER A 363 -17.48 -3.09 -21.76
CA SER A 363 -18.12 -1.87 -21.24
C SER A 363 -17.79 -1.53 -19.78
N TYR A 364 -17.47 -2.53 -18.93
CA TYR A 364 -17.09 -2.27 -17.55
C TYR A 364 -15.69 -1.64 -17.45
N SER A 365 -14.73 -2.17 -18.19
CA SER A 365 -13.37 -1.62 -18.22
C SER A 365 -13.37 -0.19 -18.74
N ASP A 366 -14.18 0.09 -19.77
CA ASP A 366 -14.33 1.43 -20.35
C ASP A 366 -14.96 2.39 -19.34
N ARG A 367 -15.99 1.98 -18.60
CA ARG A 367 -16.59 2.80 -17.54
C ARG A 367 -15.56 3.14 -16.46
N ILE A 368 -14.82 2.17 -15.96
CA ILE A 368 -13.79 2.38 -14.93
C ILE A 368 -12.68 3.32 -15.43
N LEU A 369 -12.22 3.13 -16.66
CA LEU A 369 -11.23 4.03 -17.26
C LEU A 369 -11.75 5.45 -17.43
N CYS A 370 -13.02 5.61 -17.84
CA CYS A 370 -13.64 6.92 -17.96
C CYS A 370 -13.81 7.62 -16.63
N MET A 371 -14.20 6.90 -15.57
CA MET A 371 -14.27 7.44 -14.21
C MET A 371 -12.89 7.86 -13.72
N ALA A 372 -11.86 7.04 -13.97
CA ALA A 372 -10.48 7.36 -13.61
C ALA A 372 -9.96 8.59 -14.37
N GLN A 373 -10.19 8.65 -15.69
CA GLN A 373 -9.80 9.80 -16.51
C GLN A 373 -10.51 11.08 -16.04
N PHE A 374 -11.79 11.00 -15.75
CA PHE A 374 -12.56 12.14 -15.25
C PHE A 374 -12.00 12.71 -13.95
N LEU A 375 -11.66 11.84 -12.98
CA LEU A 375 -11.04 12.27 -11.73
C LEU A 375 -9.64 12.87 -11.93
N PHE A 376 -8.88 12.31 -12.86
CA PHE A 376 -7.58 12.88 -13.24
C PHE A 376 -7.74 14.29 -13.81
N ASP A 377 -8.71 14.50 -14.71
CA ASP A 377 -9.03 15.80 -15.28
C ASP A 377 -9.50 16.82 -14.22
N VAL A 378 -10.32 16.37 -13.25
CA VAL A 378 -10.73 17.21 -12.09
C VAL A 378 -9.49 17.68 -11.33
N GLN A 379 -8.58 16.76 -11.04
CA GLN A 379 -7.36 17.04 -10.29
C GLN A 379 -6.43 18.00 -11.06
N GLU A 380 -6.25 17.78 -12.35
CA GLU A 380 -5.39 18.61 -13.19
C GLU A 380 -5.91 20.04 -13.32
N LYS A 381 -7.21 20.22 -13.58
CA LYS A 381 -7.84 21.53 -13.74
C LYS A 381 -7.88 22.34 -12.44
N ASN A 382 -7.98 21.66 -11.29
CA ASN A 382 -8.14 22.30 -9.98
C ASN A 382 -6.90 22.16 -9.07
N ARG A 383 -5.76 21.80 -9.61
CA ARG A 383 -4.52 21.40 -8.91
C ARG A 383 -4.02 22.34 -7.80
N LEU A 384 -4.35 23.62 -7.89
CA LEU A 384 -3.94 24.62 -6.90
C LEU A 384 -4.96 24.79 -5.77
N SER A 385 -6.16 24.24 -5.91
CA SER A 385 -7.17 24.30 -4.86
C SER A 385 -6.92 23.21 -3.81
N GLN A 386 -6.98 23.61 -2.54
CA GLN A 386 -6.86 22.72 -1.38
C GLN A 386 -8.12 22.79 -0.49
N LYS A 387 -9.28 23.09 -1.11
CA LYS A 387 -10.56 23.28 -0.38
C LYS A 387 -11.53 22.11 -0.66
N GLY A 388 -12.22 21.67 0.38
CA GLY A 388 -13.24 20.62 0.29
C GLY A 388 -12.69 19.35 -0.33
N LEU A 389 -13.41 18.76 -1.28
CA LEU A 389 -13.02 17.51 -1.95
C LEU A 389 -11.74 17.64 -2.80
N LEU A 390 -11.34 18.85 -3.21
CA LEU A 390 -10.12 19.07 -4.00
C LEU A 390 -8.85 19.00 -3.15
N ARG A 391 -8.95 18.92 -1.81
CA ARG A 391 -7.78 18.75 -0.94
C ARG A 391 -7.08 17.45 -1.28
N ARG A 392 -5.86 17.59 -1.77
CA ARG A 392 -4.98 16.47 -2.11
C ARG A 392 -4.04 16.15 -0.95
N PHE A 393 -3.59 14.90 -0.85
CA PHE A 393 -2.71 14.45 0.23
C PHE A 393 -3.31 14.72 1.62
N SER A 394 -4.61 14.43 1.77
CA SER A 394 -5.29 14.53 3.06
C SER A 394 -4.62 13.63 4.07
N ILE A 395 -4.36 14.18 5.26
CA ILE A 395 -3.82 13.42 6.40
C ILE A 395 -4.92 12.72 7.21
N THR A 396 -6.20 13.02 6.90
CA THR A 396 -7.35 12.34 7.48
C THR A 396 -7.58 11.04 6.71
N CYS A 397 -7.64 9.92 7.40
CA CYS A 397 -7.83 8.62 6.77
C CYS A 397 -8.77 7.71 7.55
N TYR A 398 -9.29 6.69 6.87
CA TYR A 398 -10.25 5.72 7.36
C TYR A 398 -9.71 4.29 7.20
N GLY A 399 -9.84 3.50 8.24
CA GLY A 399 -9.27 2.17 8.34
C GLY A 399 -8.01 2.15 9.21
N HIS A 400 -7.42 0.97 9.36
CA HIS A 400 -6.22 0.76 10.14
C HIS A 400 -5.02 0.53 9.23
N GLN A 401 -3.93 1.26 9.45
CA GLN A 401 -2.64 1.01 8.81
C GLN A 401 -1.73 0.30 9.81
N GLU A 402 -1.39 -0.93 9.51
CA GLU A 402 -0.51 -1.72 10.35
C GLU A 402 0.89 -1.07 10.43
N SER A 403 1.36 -0.85 11.65
CA SER A 403 2.71 -0.35 11.93
C SER A 403 3.75 -1.46 11.79
N LEU A 404 5.04 -1.09 11.68
CA LEU A 404 6.12 -2.08 11.63
C LEU A 404 6.19 -2.94 12.92
N GLU A 405 5.83 -2.34 14.06
CA GLU A 405 5.77 -3.02 15.36
C GLU A 405 4.65 -4.04 15.39
N GLU A 406 3.46 -3.70 14.90
CA GLU A 406 2.32 -4.62 14.78
C GLU A 406 2.63 -5.76 13.81
N MET A 407 3.21 -5.47 12.63
CA MET A 407 3.65 -6.51 11.69
C MET A 407 4.65 -7.49 12.33
N ARG A 408 5.59 -6.98 13.16
CA ARG A 408 6.54 -7.83 13.89
C ARG A 408 5.85 -8.67 14.96
N ALA A 409 4.88 -8.09 15.68
CA ALA A 409 4.09 -8.80 16.69
C ALA A 409 3.27 -9.92 16.05
N HIS A 410 2.50 -9.63 15.00
CA HIS A 410 1.73 -10.63 14.24
C HIS A 410 2.64 -11.72 13.66
N LYS A 411 3.83 -11.36 13.18
CA LYS A 411 4.80 -12.35 12.69
C LYS A 411 5.32 -13.24 13.81
N ALA A 412 5.53 -12.71 15.02
CA ALA A 412 5.93 -13.48 16.18
C ALA A 412 4.80 -14.42 16.69
N GLU A 413 3.55 -13.94 16.70
CA GLU A 413 2.37 -14.76 17.01
C GLU A 413 2.22 -15.91 16.00
N LYS A 414 2.33 -15.60 14.70
CA LYS A 414 2.28 -16.61 13.64
C LYS A 414 3.41 -17.63 13.73
N MET A 415 4.60 -17.23 14.19
CA MET A 415 5.70 -18.15 14.43
C MET A 415 5.38 -19.13 15.57
N ASN A 416 4.72 -18.66 16.63
CA ASN A 416 4.29 -19.52 17.73
C ASN A 416 3.19 -20.49 17.29
N GLU A 417 2.21 -20.03 16.52
CA GLU A 417 1.12 -20.85 15.94
C GLU A 417 1.68 -21.96 15.05
N LEU A 418 2.66 -21.64 14.20
CA LEU A 418 3.24 -22.57 13.24
C LEU A 418 4.45 -23.34 13.76
N ARG A 419 4.76 -23.24 15.05
CA ARG A 419 5.96 -23.83 15.67
C ARG A 419 6.05 -25.35 15.42
N GLU A 420 4.93 -26.05 15.56
CA GLU A 420 4.83 -27.49 15.35
C GLU A 420 4.89 -27.91 13.87
N LYS A 421 4.64 -26.95 12.95
CA LYS A 421 4.67 -27.16 11.50
C LYS A 421 6.03 -26.80 10.87
N ARG A 422 7.06 -26.62 11.69
CA ARG A 422 8.42 -26.31 11.23
C ARG A 422 8.90 -27.36 10.21
N GLY A 423 9.44 -26.89 9.08
CA GLY A 423 9.90 -27.74 7.98
C GLY A 423 8.81 -28.15 6.98
N THR A 424 7.55 -27.72 7.19
CA THR A 424 6.48 -27.85 6.19
C THR A 424 6.42 -26.63 5.29
N ARG A 425 5.79 -26.78 4.09
CA ARG A 425 5.57 -25.68 3.16
C ARG A 425 4.83 -24.49 3.81
N ILE A 426 3.82 -24.77 4.64
CA ILE A 426 3.04 -23.74 5.35
C ILE A 426 3.93 -22.90 6.27
N TYR A 427 4.91 -23.51 6.95
CA TYR A 427 5.87 -22.79 7.76
C TYR A 427 6.82 -21.95 6.90
N ASP A 428 7.34 -22.56 5.81
CA ASP A 428 8.28 -21.90 4.89
C ASP A 428 7.64 -20.69 4.19
N GLU A 429 6.33 -20.72 3.89
CA GLU A 429 5.61 -19.56 3.32
C GLU A 429 5.71 -18.30 4.18
N HIS A 430 5.81 -18.44 5.50
CA HIS A 430 5.96 -17.32 6.43
C HIS A 430 7.39 -17.07 6.90
N PHE A 431 8.20 -18.14 6.98
CA PHE A 431 9.49 -18.11 7.67
C PHE A 431 10.61 -18.82 6.89
N LEU A 432 10.55 -18.76 5.56
CA LEU A 432 11.60 -19.34 4.73
C LEU A 432 12.98 -18.85 5.15
N ILE A 433 13.86 -19.79 5.38
CA ILE A 433 15.33 -19.63 5.39
C ILE A 433 15.86 -20.80 4.56
N TYR A 434 16.38 -20.48 3.39
CA TYR A 434 16.90 -21.46 2.45
C TYR A 434 18.31 -21.09 2.03
N LYS A 435 19.22 -22.03 2.19
CA LYS A 435 20.60 -21.92 1.74
C LYS A 435 20.92 -23.10 0.84
N PRO A 436 21.32 -22.86 -0.41
CA PRO A 436 21.72 -23.93 -1.32
C PRO A 436 22.86 -24.78 -0.75
N GLY A 437 22.79 -26.09 -0.96
CA GLY A 437 23.83 -27.03 -0.49
C GLY A 437 23.80 -27.38 1.01
N GLU A 438 23.02 -26.68 1.83
CA GLU A 438 22.84 -27.08 3.23
C GLU A 438 21.85 -28.26 3.33
N VAL A 439 22.33 -29.39 3.84
CA VAL A 439 21.44 -30.51 4.21
C VAL A 439 20.58 -30.06 5.38
N LYS A 440 19.26 -30.04 5.24
CA LYS A 440 18.34 -29.73 6.33
C LYS A 440 18.63 -30.66 7.50
N LYS A 441 19.18 -30.13 8.60
CA LYS A 441 19.37 -30.89 9.84
C LYS A 441 18.01 -31.39 10.30
N PRO A 442 17.88 -32.66 10.70
CA PRO A 442 16.60 -33.19 11.21
C PRO A 442 16.15 -32.35 12.40
N ILE A 443 14.86 -32.00 12.40
CA ILE A 443 14.25 -31.20 13.47
C ILE A 443 14.35 -32.03 14.74
N ILE A 444 15.21 -31.65 15.67
CA ILE A 444 15.25 -32.23 16.99
C ILE A 444 13.94 -31.85 17.69
N LYS A 445 13.01 -32.81 17.77
CA LYS A 445 11.80 -32.62 18.58
C LYS A 445 12.25 -32.54 20.04
N PHE A 446 12.30 -31.35 20.60
CA PHE A 446 12.43 -31.18 22.04
C PHE A 446 11.20 -31.83 22.69
N LYS A 447 11.36 -33.05 23.21
CA LYS A 447 10.37 -33.62 24.13
C LYS A 447 10.30 -32.71 25.34
N GLY A 448 9.20 -31.98 25.46
CA GLY A 448 8.95 -31.13 26.62
C GLY A 448 9.14 -31.97 27.91
N LYS A 449 9.93 -31.48 28.85
CA LYS A 449 10.01 -32.08 30.18
C LYS A 449 8.58 -32.08 30.75
N PRO A 450 8.16 -33.19 31.39
CA PRO A 450 6.88 -33.23 32.09
C PRO A 450 6.85 -32.15 33.17
N LYS A 451 5.75 -31.42 33.26
CA LYS A 451 5.50 -30.46 34.35
C LYS A 451 5.49 -31.23 35.66
N THR A 452 6.56 -31.15 36.45
CA THR A 452 6.55 -31.55 37.86
C THR A 452 5.87 -30.42 38.64
N LYS A 453 4.87 -30.83 39.45
CA LYS A 453 4.14 -29.96 40.37
C LYS A 453 5.08 -29.48 41.48
N SER A 454 4.95 -28.20 41.79
CA SER A 454 5.17 -27.48 43.06
C SER A 454 6.29 -27.90 44.00
N GLY A 455 7.16 -26.95 44.28
CA GLY A 455 8.04 -26.91 45.45
C GLY A 455 8.84 -25.61 45.43
N ASP A 456 8.58 -24.77 46.39
CA ASP A 456 9.31 -23.54 46.70
C ASP A 456 10.82 -23.75 46.78
N SER A 457 11.60 -22.83 46.24
CA SER A 457 12.69 -22.14 46.92
C SER A 457 13.67 -21.45 45.96
N THR A 458 13.80 -20.16 46.15
CA THR A 458 14.99 -19.27 46.13
C THR A 458 16.13 -19.47 45.12
N SER A 459 16.34 -18.39 44.36
CA SER A 459 17.61 -17.74 43.96
C SER A 459 18.66 -18.51 43.17
N SER A 460 18.95 -18.07 42.00
CA SER A 460 20.20 -17.37 41.60
C SER A 460 20.27 -17.12 40.09
N SER A 461 20.69 -15.93 39.78
CA SER A 461 20.94 -15.34 38.49
C SER A 461 22.12 -15.98 37.74
N SER A 462 21.97 -16.28 36.48
CA SER A 462 23.08 -16.21 35.52
C SER A 462 22.58 -15.76 34.15
N SER A 463 23.01 -14.58 33.80
CA SER A 463 22.82 -13.92 32.51
C SER A 463 23.73 -14.55 31.46
N SER A 464 23.16 -15.00 30.35
CA SER A 464 23.89 -15.22 29.12
C SER A 464 23.29 -14.35 28.04
N SER A 465 24.02 -13.31 27.71
CA SER A 465 23.79 -12.38 26.61
C SER A 465 24.10 -13.06 25.26
N SER A 466 23.11 -13.22 24.40
CA SER A 466 23.31 -13.50 23.00
C SER A 466 23.03 -12.22 22.21
N SER A 467 24.10 -11.63 21.71
CA SER A 467 24.09 -10.49 20.80
C SER A 467 23.57 -10.91 19.43
N SER A 468 22.40 -10.41 19.04
CA SER A 468 21.94 -10.45 17.66
C SER A 468 22.28 -9.12 16.99
N SER A 469 23.24 -9.15 16.08
CA SER A 469 23.58 -8.03 15.22
C SER A 469 22.47 -7.81 14.19
N SER A 470 21.76 -6.72 14.31
CA SER A 470 20.86 -6.21 13.29
C SER A 470 21.64 -5.32 12.32
N SER A 471 21.84 -5.79 11.10
CA SER A 471 22.35 -4.95 10.00
C SER A 471 21.21 -4.07 9.48
N SER A 472 21.27 -2.79 9.80
CA SER A 472 20.44 -1.74 9.22
C SER A 472 21.00 -1.35 7.87
N SER A 473 20.24 -1.55 6.78
CA SER A 473 20.51 -0.92 5.50
C SER A 473 20.18 0.57 5.59
N SER A 474 21.19 1.40 5.56
CA SER A 474 21.11 2.85 5.49
C SER A 474 20.67 3.30 4.11
N SER A 475 19.46 3.82 3.97
CA SER A 475 19.14 4.76 2.91
C SER A 475 19.41 6.16 3.44
N SER A 476 20.37 6.84 2.84
CA SER A 476 20.74 8.22 3.10
C SER A 476 19.59 9.17 2.77
N SER A 477 19.08 9.88 3.76
CA SER A 477 18.44 11.17 3.57
C SER A 477 19.07 12.15 4.55
N SER A 478 19.57 13.22 3.98
CA SER A 478 20.19 14.36 4.62
C SER A 478 19.25 15.12 5.55
N ASP A 479 19.85 15.55 6.66
CA ASP A 479 19.66 16.79 7.41
C ASP A 479 18.42 17.05 8.25
N ASP A 480 18.61 17.10 9.55
CA ASP A 480 18.68 18.38 10.24
C ASP A 480 19.35 18.27 11.62
N SER A 481 20.49 18.96 11.75
CA SER A 481 21.24 19.09 12.99
C SER A 481 20.58 20.13 13.90
N ARG A 482 19.97 19.72 15.02
CA ARG A 482 19.76 20.58 16.18
C ARG A 482 20.29 19.94 17.45
N ASN A 483 21.35 20.55 17.95
CA ASN A 483 21.93 20.41 19.28
C ASN A 483 20.87 20.19 20.37
N ILE A 484 20.89 19.03 21.03
CA ILE A 484 20.25 18.86 22.33
C ILE A 484 21.27 18.25 23.29
N ARG A 485 21.65 19.10 24.26
CA ARG A 485 22.48 18.77 25.42
C ARG A 485 21.96 17.53 26.16
N ARG A 486 22.86 16.57 26.42
CA ARG A 486 22.63 15.44 27.32
C ARG A 486 22.15 15.92 28.70
N ARG A 487 20.91 15.61 29.07
CA ARG A 487 20.44 15.65 30.46
C ARG A 487 20.28 14.20 30.97
N LYS A 488 20.85 13.96 32.15
CA LYS A 488 20.80 12.70 32.90
C LYS A 488 19.35 12.32 33.26
N PRO A 489 19.01 11.03 33.39
CA PRO A 489 17.66 10.59 33.71
C PRO A 489 17.30 10.88 35.15
N TYR A 490 16.19 11.59 35.35
CA TYR A 490 15.59 11.85 36.66
C TYR A 490 14.67 10.71 37.07
N LYS A 491 14.94 10.07 38.19
CA LYS A 491 14.09 9.00 38.77
C LYS A 491 12.75 9.58 39.23
N ARG A 492 11.67 9.15 38.61
CA ARG A 492 10.30 9.54 38.99
C ARG A 492 9.77 8.58 40.07
N LYS A 493 9.63 9.09 41.31
CA LYS A 493 8.91 8.44 42.40
C LYS A 493 7.40 8.45 42.11
N THR A 494 6.77 7.29 42.10
CA THR A 494 5.32 7.11 42.07
C THR A 494 4.66 7.69 43.33
N ARG A 495 3.74 8.63 43.15
CA ARG A 495 2.83 9.09 44.18
C ARG A 495 1.40 8.71 43.80
N LYS A 496 0.89 7.71 44.51
CA LYS A 496 -0.50 7.25 44.43
C LYS A 496 -1.47 8.27 45.03
N THR A 497 -2.56 8.48 44.33
CA THR A 497 -3.94 8.75 44.81
C THR A 497 -4.24 9.78 45.88
N ARG A 498 -4.91 10.89 45.45
CA ARG A 498 -6.03 11.51 46.21
C ARG A 498 -6.60 12.70 45.41
N LYS A 499 -7.56 12.47 44.49
CA LYS A 499 -8.50 13.51 43.98
C LYS A 499 -9.60 12.89 43.12
N GLN A 500 -10.47 12.12 43.82
CA GLN A 500 -11.79 11.78 43.26
C GLN A 500 -12.81 11.92 44.40
N ARG A 501 -13.00 13.15 44.93
CA ARG A 501 -14.07 13.42 45.93
C ARG A 501 -14.56 14.87 45.96
N THR A 502 -14.33 15.71 44.96
CA THR A 502 -14.78 17.12 44.99
C THR A 502 -15.55 17.60 43.78
N LEU A 503 -16.08 16.73 42.91
CA LEU A 503 -16.89 17.13 41.76
C LEU A 503 -18.37 16.72 41.85
N LYS A 504 -18.85 16.16 42.97
CA LYS A 504 -20.27 15.80 43.15
C LYS A 504 -21.08 16.74 44.11
N GLN A 505 -20.50 17.88 44.51
CA GLN A 505 -21.20 18.82 45.41
C GLN A 505 -21.46 20.22 44.82
N LYS A 506 -21.12 20.50 43.55
CA LYS A 506 -21.44 21.79 42.93
C LYS A 506 -22.62 21.80 41.97
N THR A 507 -23.26 20.68 41.69
CA THR A 507 -24.42 20.59 40.76
C THR A 507 -25.77 20.52 41.47
N LYS A 508 -25.85 20.71 42.79
CA LYS A 508 -27.13 20.70 43.55
C LYS A 508 -27.54 22.08 44.14
N LYS A 509 -26.88 23.17 43.78
CA LYS A 509 -27.19 24.51 44.33
C LYS A 509 -27.71 25.56 43.34
N ASN A 510 -27.95 25.21 42.07
CA ASN A 510 -28.43 26.16 41.06
C ASN A 510 -29.80 25.81 40.44
N ILE A 511 -30.61 24.99 41.12
CA ILE A 511 -32.02 24.79 40.74
C ILE A 511 -32.91 25.16 41.96
N LYS A 512 -32.86 26.45 42.35
CA LYS A 512 -33.86 27.12 43.19
C LYS A 512 -33.60 28.61 43.17
N ARG A 513 -33.86 29.23 42.03
CA ARG A 513 -34.18 30.66 41.83
C ARG A 513 -34.14 30.94 40.33
N ARG A 514 -35.23 30.66 39.69
CA ARG A 514 -36.04 31.50 38.79
C ARG A 514 -37.19 30.65 38.24
#